data_7f1e2f96ac0aec6c76658c69c3b0e9f4
#
_entry.id   7f1e2f96ac0aec6c76658c69c3b0e9f4
#
_cell.length_a   1.000
_cell.length_b   1.000
_cell.length_c   1.000
_cell.angle_alpha   90.00
_cell.angle_beta   90.00
_cell.angle_gamma   90.00
#
_symmetry.space_group_name_H-M   'P 1'
#
loop_
_entity.id
_entity.type
_entity.pdbx_description
1 polymer ?
#
loop_
_entity_poly.entity_id
_entity_poly.type
_entity_poly.pdbx_seq_one_letter_code
_entity_poly.pdbx_strand_id
1 'polypeptide(L)'
;MKIHFHIAKNKKAKVVADELLNLYGQVEPSKAEVIVAVGGDGAMLAAMRESITYSIPVFGLNRGNIGFLMNEFQKLNLINRLKDANEIIVHPLEMIVIDSKNKKYVELAINEVAIFRRTHQSAIISIKIDNTERLNELTCDGVM
;
A
#
# COMPACT_ATOMS: atom_id res chain seq x y z
N MET A 1 10.25 5.52 21.01
CA MET A 1 9.43 5.10 19.86
C MET A 1 10.28 4.19 18.98
N LYS A 2 9.81 2.99 18.73
CA LYS A 2 10.49 1.98 17.88
C LYS A 2 10.00 2.12 16.46
N ILE A 3 10.91 2.40 15.53
CA ILE A 3 10.58 2.69 14.12
C ILE A 3 11.08 1.56 13.24
N HIS A 4 10.20 1.11 12.33
CA HIS A 4 10.60 0.34 11.17
C HIS A 4 10.61 1.25 9.93
N PHE A 5 11.75 1.37 9.26
CA PHE A 5 11.84 2.13 8.01
C PHE A 5 11.63 1.22 6.81
N HIS A 6 10.60 1.52 6.02
CA HIS A 6 10.38 0.93 4.71
C HIS A 6 10.98 1.84 3.63
N ILE A 7 12.17 1.51 3.15
CA ILE A 7 12.93 2.35 2.20
C ILE A 7 12.64 1.90 0.75
N ALA A 8 12.14 2.83 -0.07
CA ALA A 8 11.96 2.58 -1.50
C ALA A 8 13.30 2.27 -2.20
N LYS A 9 13.25 1.44 -3.23
CA LYS A 9 14.45 1.04 -3.99
C LYS A 9 15.02 2.14 -4.89
N ASN A 10 14.41 3.33 -4.93
CA ASN A 10 14.88 4.44 -5.75
C ASN A 10 16.12 5.14 -5.15
N LYS A 11 16.90 5.80 -6.01
CA LYS A 11 18.16 6.45 -5.63
C LYS A 11 17.97 7.54 -4.57
N LYS A 12 16.90 8.35 -4.66
CA LYS A 12 16.65 9.46 -3.73
C LYS A 12 16.35 8.98 -2.31
N ALA A 13 15.63 7.88 -2.16
CA ALA A 13 15.34 7.28 -0.86
C ALA A 13 16.58 6.63 -0.26
N LYS A 14 17.36 5.91 -1.06
CA LYS A 14 18.59 5.25 -0.61
C LYS A 14 19.64 6.24 -0.08
N VAL A 15 19.77 7.41 -0.69
CA VAL A 15 20.74 8.44 -0.25
C VAL A 15 20.51 8.88 1.19
N VAL A 16 19.26 8.91 1.66
CA VAL A 16 18.93 9.36 3.03
C VAL A 16 18.74 8.21 4.01
N ALA A 17 18.74 6.96 3.51
CA ALA A 17 18.46 5.78 4.32
C ALA A 17 19.43 5.65 5.50
N ASP A 18 20.73 5.63 5.23
CA ASP A 18 21.75 5.43 6.26
C ASP A 18 21.70 6.51 7.35
N GLU A 19 21.44 7.76 6.95
CA GLU A 19 21.30 8.85 7.89
C GLU A 19 20.09 8.68 8.82
N LEU A 20 18.93 8.26 8.26
CA LEU A 20 17.73 8.01 9.06
C LEU A 20 17.92 6.83 10.01
N LEU A 21 18.52 5.74 9.52
CA LEU A 21 18.81 4.56 10.32
C LEU A 21 19.80 4.87 11.47
N ASN A 22 20.82 5.70 11.20
CA ASN A 22 21.77 6.12 12.22
C ASN A 22 21.13 7.05 13.28
N LEU A 23 20.19 7.92 12.88
CA LEU A 23 19.55 8.87 13.80
C LEU A 23 18.46 8.22 14.67
N TYR A 24 17.69 7.28 14.12
CA TYR A 24 16.47 6.77 14.74
C TYR A 24 16.50 5.28 15.02
N GLY A 25 17.50 4.55 14.50
CA GLY A 25 17.58 3.11 14.59
C GLY A 25 16.64 2.41 13.60
N GLN A 26 16.67 1.08 13.60
CA GLN A 26 15.80 0.22 12.82
C GLN A 26 15.38 -0.96 13.70
N VAL A 27 14.11 -1.32 13.65
CA VAL A 27 13.62 -2.54 14.28
C VAL A 27 12.86 -3.39 13.25
N GLU A 28 12.67 -4.66 13.54
CA GLU A 28 11.78 -5.52 12.75
C GLU A 28 10.35 -5.00 12.81
N PRO A 29 9.53 -5.16 11.75
CA PRO A 29 8.14 -4.68 11.71
C PRO A 29 7.32 -5.18 12.91
N SER A 30 7.52 -6.43 13.33
CA SER A 30 6.83 -7.04 14.47
C SER A 30 7.13 -6.39 15.83
N LYS A 31 8.17 -5.57 15.91
CA LYS A 31 8.60 -4.85 17.13
C LYS A 31 8.43 -3.34 17.02
N ALA A 32 7.95 -2.86 15.88
CA ALA A 32 7.78 -1.44 15.61
C ALA A 32 6.48 -0.91 16.23
N GLU A 33 6.50 0.36 16.59
CA GLU A 33 5.31 1.14 16.98
C GLU A 33 4.75 1.92 15.79
N VAL A 34 5.60 2.12 14.74
CA VAL A 34 5.24 2.81 13.50
C VAL A 34 6.13 2.34 12.37
N ILE A 35 5.59 2.25 11.17
CA ILE A 35 6.37 2.10 9.93
C ILE A 35 6.55 3.50 9.32
N VAL A 36 7.79 3.87 9.03
CA VAL A 36 8.09 5.10 8.29
C VAL A 36 8.47 4.74 6.86
N ALA A 37 7.57 5.03 5.92
CA ALA A 37 7.79 4.81 4.48
C ALA A 37 8.61 5.96 3.90
N VAL A 38 9.77 5.68 3.32
CA VAL A 38 10.66 6.66 2.69
C VAL A 38 10.65 6.47 1.19
N GLY A 39 9.97 7.34 0.45
CA GLY A 39 9.82 7.19 -1.00
C GLY A 39 8.73 8.08 -1.57
N GLY A 40 7.94 7.55 -2.49
CA GLY A 40 6.69 8.11 -3.00
C GLY A 40 5.51 7.22 -2.64
N ASP A 41 4.33 7.45 -3.26
CA ASP A 41 3.10 6.71 -2.95
C ASP A 41 3.24 5.19 -3.06
N GLY A 42 4.02 4.69 -4.02
CA GLY A 42 4.29 3.24 -4.11
C GLY A 42 4.99 2.66 -2.88
N ALA A 43 5.87 3.42 -2.22
CA ALA A 43 6.49 3.00 -0.95
C ALA A 43 5.47 3.05 0.19
N MET A 44 4.60 4.07 0.19
CA MET A 44 3.50 4.17 1.16
C MET A 44 2.56 2.96 1.06
N LEU A 45 2.10 2.63 -0.15
CA LEU A 45 1.22 1.48 -0.37
C LEU A 45 1.88 0.14 0.04
N ALA A 46 3.18 -0.02 -0.22
CA ALA A 46 3.91 -1.21 0.21
C ALA A 46 4.01 -1.28 1.74
N ALA A 47 4.31 -0.17 2.41
CA ALA A 47 4.35 -0.07 3.87
C ALA A 47 2.97 -0.28 4.49
N MET A 48 1.88 0.22 3.87
CA MET A 48 0.51 -0.02 4.33
C MET A 48 0.12 -1.52 4.24
N ARG A 49 0.53 -2.23 3.19
CA ARG A 49 0.32 -3.70 3.12
C ARG A 49 1.04 -4.42 4.26
N GLU A 50 2.26 -4.01 4.56
CA GLU A 50 3.04 -4.56 5.67
C GLU A 50 2.38 -4.25 7.01
N SER A 51 1.85 -3.03 7.18
CA SER A 51 1.18 -2.58 8.41
C SER A 51 -0.08 -3.37 8.75
N ILE A 52 -0.83 -3.85 7.77
CA ILE A 52 -2.02 -4.70 7.97
C ILE A 52 -1.67 -5.92 8.84
N THR A 53 -0.53 -6.55 8.57
CA THR A 53 -0.08 -7.76 9.30
C THR A 53 0.19 -7.48 10.77
N TYR A 54 0.68 -6.29 11.09
CA TYR A 54 1.12 -5.94 12.46
C TYR A 54 0.20 -4.95 13.16
N SER A 55 -0.82 -4.44 12.48
CA SER A 55 -1.77 -3.43 13.00
C SER A 55 -1.07 -2.21 13.57
N ILE A 56 -0.07 -1.68 12.87
CA ILE A 56 0.70 -0.50 13.26
C ILE A 56 0.54 0.63 12.24
N PRO A 57 0.56 1.91 12.65
CA PRO A 57 0.40 3.04 11.75
C PRO A 57 1.57 3.20 10.79
N VAL A 58 1.31 3.88 9.66
CA VAL A 58 2.33 4.20 8.65
C VAL A 58 2.44 5.71 8.50
N PHE A 59 3.68 6.21 8.48
CA PHE A 59 3.98 7.62 8.22
C PHE A 59 4.88 7.76 7.00
N GLY A 60 4.45 8.51 6.00
CA GLY A 60 5.20 8.69 4.75
C GLY A 60 6.14 9.88 4.77
N LEU A 61 7.40 9.69 4.35
CA LEU A 61 8.39 10.74 4.06
C LEU A 61 8.66 10.80 2.55
N ASN A 62 8.30 11.90 1.90
CA ASN A 62 8.41 12.02 0.44
C ASN A 62 9.86 12.12 -0.04
N ARG A 63 10.32 11.07 -0.72
CA ARG A 63 11.58 11.04 -1.50
C ARG A 63 11.33 10.53 -2.92
N GLY A 64 10.08 10.66 -3.39
CA GLY A 64 9.67 10.47 -4.77
C GLY A 64 9.64 11.78 -5.57
N ASN A 65 9.03 11.73 -6.75
CA ASN A 65 8.78 12.94 -7.56
C ASN A 65 7.42 13.56 -7.22
N ILE A 66 6.42 12.71 -6.96
CA ILE A 66 5.06 13.07 -6.55
C ILE A 66 4.69 12.16 -5.39
N GLY A 67 3.93 12.68 -4.43
CA GLY A 67 3.47 11.90 -3.29
C GLY A 67 2.21 12.53 -2.68
N PHE A 68 1.05 12.03 -3.07
CA PHE A 68 -0.25 12.47 -2.52
C PHE A 68 -0.50 11.94 -1.10
N LEU A 69 0.09 10.78 -0.78
CA LEU A 69 -0.04 10.11 0.51
C LEU A 69 1.15 10.40 1.45
N MET A 70 2.08 11.24 1.02
CA MET A 70 3.36 11.45 1.70
C MET A 70 3.43 12.82 2.36
N ASN A 71 4.04 12.86 3.54
CA ASN A 71 4.42 14.12 4.17
C ASN A 71 5.72 14.65 3.57
N GLU A 72 5.95 15.94 3.72
CA GLU A 72 7.22 16.58 3.35
C GLU A 72 8.40 15.87 4.02
N PHE A 73 9.49 15.66 3.27
CA PHE A 73 10.70 15.10 3.81
C PHE A 73 11.40 16.07 4.74
N GLN A 74 11.54 15.69 6.00
CA GLN A 74 12.38 16.35 6.97
C GLN A 74 13.13 15.28 7.74
N LYS A 75 14.46 15.34 7.70
CA LYS A 75 15.31 14.36 8.35
C LYS A 75 15.31 14.48 9.88
N LEU A 76 15.31 15.71 10.37
CA LEU A 76 15.33 16.01 11.79
C LEU A 76 13.92 16.10 12.39
N ASN A 77 13.85 15.97 13.71
CA ASN A 77 12.60 16.11 14.48
C ASN A 77 11.50 15.08 14.14
N LEU A 78 11.87 13.92 13.56
CA LEU A 78 10.90 12.90 13.14
C LEU A 78 10.03 12.41 14.30
N ILE A 79 10.61 12.17 15.48
CA ILE A 79 9.87 11.65 16.65
C ILE A 79 8.74 12.60 17.07
N ASN A 80 8.97 13.91 17.09
CA ASN A 80 7.91 14.86 17.43
C ASN A 80 6.85 14.92 16.34
N ARG A 81 7.26 14.90 15.08
CA ARG A 81 6.31 14.84 13.94
C ARG A 81 5.41 13.62 14.01
N LEU A 82 5.96 12.46 14.40
CA LEU A 82 5.17 11.22 14.58
C LEU A 82 4.17 11.34 15.73
N LYS A 83 4.57 12.00 16.84
CA LYS A 83 3.68 12.23 17.99
C LYS A 83 2.57 13.23 17.70
N ASP A 84 2.87 14.25 16.90
CA ASP A 84 1.96 15.35 16.57
C ASP A 84 1.10 15.04 15.32
N ALA A 85 1.31 13.89 14.65
CA ALA A 85 0.59 13.50 13.47
C ALA A 85 -0.86 13.10 13.78
N ASN A 86 -1.79 13.53 12.92
CA ASN A 86 -3.16 13.05 12.96
C ASN A 86 -3.24 11.71 12.20
N GLU A 87 -3.76 10.69 12.86
CA GLU A 87 -3.98 9.38 12.25
C GLU A 87 -5.26 9.37 11.42
N ILE A 88 -5.17 8.84 10.21
CA ILE A 88 -6.32 8.62 9.32
C ILE A 88 -6.45 7.11 9.11
N ILE A 89 -7.64 6.59 9.34
CA ILE A 89 -7.95 5.18 9.12
C ILE A 89 -8.33 4.97 7.66
N VAL A 90 -7.62 4.08 6.99
CA VAL A 90 -7.91 3.64 5.62
C VAL A 90 -8.41 2.21 5.66
N HIS A 91 -9.59 1.95 5.10
CA HIS A 91 -10.16 0.62 4.98
C HIS A 91 -9.78 0.00 3.63
N PRO A 92 -9.12 -1.15 3.60
CA PRO A 92 -8.82 -1.84 2.35
C PRO A 92 -10.08 -2.44 1.73
N LEU A 93 -10.03 -2.72 0.43
CA LEU A 93 -11.01 -3.54 -0.27
C LEU A 93 -10.73 -5.02 0.02
N GLU A 94 -11.76 -5.79 0.35
CA GLU A 94 -11.67 -7.25 0.38
C GLU A 94 -12.00 -7.80 -1.00
N MET A 95 -11.06 -8.55 -1.58
CA MET A 95 -11.26 -9.30 -2.82
C MET A 95 -11.53 -10.76 -2.49
N ILE A 96 -12.65 -11.28 -2.98
CA ILE A 96 -12.95 -12.71 -2.92
C ILE A 96 -12.99 -13.25 -4.35
N VAL A 97 -12.12 -14.21 -4.64
CA VAL A 97 -12.09 -14.90 -5.93
C VAL A 97 -12.48 -16.37 -5.75
N ILE A 98 -13.37 -16.84 -6.59
CA ILE A 98 -13.70 -18.26 -6.72
C ILE A 98 -13.30 -18.70 -8.13
N ASP A 99 -12.36 -19.61 -8.23
CA ASP A 99 -11.88 -20.10 -9.50
C ASP A 99 -12.82 -21.16 -10.14
N SER A 100 -12.49 -21.60 -11.35
CA SER A 100 -13.26 -22.63 -12.08
C SER A 100 -13.28 -24.00 -11.39
N LYS A 101 -12.46 -24.23 -10.38
CA LYS A 101 -12.41 -25.44 -9.55
C LYS A 101 -13.11 -25.24 -8.19
N ASN A 102 -13.86 -24.15 -8.03
CA ASN A 102 -14.52 -23.75 -6.79
C ASN A 102 -13.55 -23.49 -5.60
N LYS A 103 -12.29 -23.21 -5.88
CA LYS A 103 -11.35 -22.80 -4.85
C LYS A 103 -11.50 -21.32 -4.55
N LYS A 104 -11.66 -20.98 -3.28
CA LYS A 104 -11.80 -19.61 -2.78
C LYS A 104 -10.43 -19.04 -2.41
N TYR A 105 -10.20 -17.80 -2.81
CA TYR A 105 -9.05 -16.97 -2.42
C TYR A 105 -9.59 -15.67 -1.85
N VAL A 106 -8.96 -15.17 -0.79
CA VAL A 106 -9.31 -13.90 -0.14
C VAL A 106 -8.05 -13.08 0.00
N GLU A 107 -8.07 -11.85 -0.52
CA GLU A 107 -6.94 -10.93 -0.48
C GLU A 107 -7.44 -9.50 -0.19
N LEU A 108 -6.55 -8.65 0.29
CA LEU A 108 -6.83 -7.25 0.55
C LEU A 108 -6.12 -6.35 -0.47
N ALA A 109 -6.83 -5.35 -0.97
CA ALA A 109 -6.29 -4.32 -1.84
C ALA A 109 -6.49 -2.93 -1.24
N ILE A 110 -5.48 -2.07 -1.36
CA ILE A 110 -5.55 -0.70 -0.82
C ILE A 110 -6.12 0.26 -1.87
N ASN A 111 -5.68 0.14 -3.13
CA ASN A 111 -6.15 1.00 -4.22
C ASN A 111 -7.32 0.36 -4.97
N GLU A 112 -7.03 -0.68 -5.75
CA GLU A 112 -7.99 -1.32 -6.63
C GLU A 112 -7.77 -2.83 -6.72
N VAL A 113 -8.80 -3.52 -7.19
CA VAL A 113 -8.74 -4.91 -7.66
C VAL A 113 -8.90 -4.90 -9.16
N ALA A 114 -7.98 -5.52 -9.89
CA ALA A 114 -8.01 -5.60 -11.34
C ALA A 114 -8.03 -7.04 -11.83
N ILE A 115 -8.82 -7.32 -12.85
CA ILE A 115 -8.90 -8.62 -13.54
C ILE A 115 -8.53 -8.41 -14.99
N PHE A 116 -7.52 -9.13 -15.49
CA PHE A 116 -7.07 -9.06 -16.86
C PHE A 116 -7.08 -10.43 -17.52
N ARG A 117 -7.42 -10.46 -18.82
CA ARG A 117 -7.27 -11.68 -19.65
C ARG A 117 -5.81 -12.14 -19.69
N ARG A 118 -5.60 -13.45 -19.77
CA ARG A 118 -4.26 -14.04 -19.89
C ARG A 118 -3.86 -14.41 -21.32
N THR A 119 -4.82 -14.43 -22.23
CA THR A 119 -4.62 -14.84 -23.63
C THR A 119 -4.89 -13.69 -24.58
N HIS A 120 -4.67 -13.87 -25.88
CA HIS A 120 -5.00 -12.87 -26.91
C HIS A 120 -6.51 -12.72 -27.15
N GLN A 121 -7.32 -13.67 -26.68
CA GLN A 121 -8.78 -13.58 -26.78
C GLN A 121 -9.32 -12.61 -25.73
N SER A 122 -10.29 -11.79 -26.11
CA SER A 122 -10.99 -10.89 -25.19
C SER A 122 -11.69 -11.68 -24.09
N ALA A 123 -11.73 -11.10 -22.90
CA ALA A 123 -12.59 -11.60 -21.83
C ALA A 123 -14.03 -11.18 -22.06
N ILE A 124 -14.97 -12.03 -21.67
CA ILE A 124 -16.39 -11.72 -21.62
C ILE A 124 -16.78 -11.75 -20.14
N ILE A 125 -17.23 -10.62 -19.62
CA ILE A 125 -17.46 -10.40 -18.19
C ILE A 125 -18.88 -9.90 -17.98
N SER A 126 -19.62 -10.49 -17.02
CA SER A 126 -20.85 -9.90 -16.50
C SER A 126 -20.55 -9.16 -15.19
N ILE A 127 -21.22 -8.02 -14.96
CA ILE A 127 -21.01 -7.17 -13.78
C ILE A 127 -22.32 -7.02 -13.02
N LYS A 128 -22.26 -7.33 -11.72
CA LYS A 128 -23.34 -7.09 -10.75
C LYS A 128 -22.84 -6.15 -9.67
N ILE A 129 -23.67 -5.20 -9.29
CA ILE A 129 -23.44 -4.28 -8.15
C ILE A 129 -24.63 -4.42 -7.22
N ASP A 130 -24.40 -4.69 -5.96
CA ASP A 130 -25.43 -4.90 -4.93
C ASP A 130 -26.49 -5.92 -5.37
N ASN A 131 -26.04 -7.06 -5.91
CA ASN A 131 -26.87 -8.14 -6.49
C ASN A 131 -27.73 -7.76 -7.72
N THR A 132 -27.60 -6.52 -8.20
CA THR A 132 -28.29 -6.07 -9.42
C THR A 132 -27.35 -6.21 -10.61
N GLU A 133 -27.80 -6.91 -11.65
CA GLU A 133 -27.05 -6.99 -12.89
C GLU A 133 -27.01 -5.62 -13.57
N ARG A 134 -25.80 -5.10 -13.82
CA ARG A 134 -25.56 -3.80 -14.44
C ARG A 134 -25.11 -3.96 -15.89
N LEU A 135 -24.29 -4.97 -16.16
CA LEU A 135 -23.86 -5.35 -17.49
C LEU A 135 -23.92 -6.87 -17.60
N ASN A 136 -24.71 -7.38 -18.52
CA ASN A 136 -24.81 -8.81 -18.75
C ASN A 136 -23.56 -9.35 -19.48
N GLU A 137 -23.06 -8.57 -20.44
CA GLU A 137 -21.90 -8.96 -21.25
C GLU A 137 -21.05 -7.74 -21.59
N LEU A 138 -19.79 -7.76 -21.16
CA LEU A 138 -18.77 -6.79 -21.49
C LEU A 138 -17.58 -7.50 -22.12
N THR A 139 -17.36 -7.26 -23.42
CA THR A 139 -16.16 -7.74 -24.11
C THR A 139 -15.02 -6.75 -23.88
N CYS A 140 -13.97 -7.18 -23.20
CA CYS A 140 -12.88 -6.30 -22.78
C CYS A 140 -11.55 -7.03 -22.59
N ASP A 141 -10.49 -6.28 -22.28
CA ASP A 141 -9.20 -6.83 -21.87
C ASP A 141 -9.13 -7.09 -20.38
N GLY A 142 -9.97 -6.40 -19.61
CA GLY A 142 -10.06 -6.50 -18.17
C GLY A 142 -10.94 -5.43 -17.57
N VAL A 143 -11.13 -5.48 -16.26
CA VAL A 143 -11.87 -4.51 -15.45
C VAL A 143 -11.09 -4.18 -14.19
N MET A 144 -11.32 -2.99 -13.66
CA MET A 144 -10.70 -2.48 -12.45
C MET A 144 -11.75 -1.77 -11.60
#